data_fd4e4ceeeee9855f262521ffe400a35a
#
_entry.id   fd4e4ceeeee9855f262521ffe400a35a
#
_cell.length_a   1.000
_cell.length_b   1.000
_cell.length_c   1.000
_cell.angle_alpha   90.00
_cell.angle_beta   90.00
_cell.angle_gamma   90.00
#
_symmetry.space_group_name_H-M   'P 1'
#
loop_
_entity.id
_entity.type
_entity.pdbx_description
1 polymer ?
#
loop_
_entity_poly.entity_id
_entity_poly.type
_entity_poly.pdbx_seq_one_letter_code
_entity_poly.pdbx_strand_id
1 'polypeptide(L)'
;MHHVDETLLARAQSDGPAAVRQDARYAVGTLEQANAIVCICSTLGPLMDGFDIPHLLCIDRTAFEAAVSYGPRIMLVICLASTKDASEQLLHDCIGSNQITPTTEICADAWPTFEAGDTNTFHNMIANDIRQATAQQPFDAVILAQASMLAPLRC
;
A
#
# COMPACT_ATOMS: atom_id res chain seq x y z
N MET A 1 11.30 18.66 -1.85
CA MET A 1 10.69 18.69 -3.21
C MET A 1 9.58 17.66 -3.21
N HIS A 2 8.47 17.94 -3.89
CA HIS A 2 7.30 17.07 -3.93
C HIS A 2 6.88 16.92 -5.40
N HIS A 3 6.67 15.68 -5.85
CA HIS A 3 6.23 15.36 -7.20
C HIS A 3 4.90 14.60 -7.11
N VAL A 4 3.89 15.08 -7.79
CA VAL A 4 2.57 14.43 -7.94
C VAL A 4 2.24 14.36 -9.42
N ASP A 5 1.90 13.17 -9.90
CA ASP A 5 1.47 12.92 -11.27
C ASP A 5 0.23 12.02 -11.28
N GLU A 6 -0.92 12.66 -11.30
CA GLU A 6 -2.21 11.96 -11.31
C GLU A 6 -2.43 11.19 -12.62
N THR A 7 -1.87 11.67 -13.74
CA THR A 7 -1.96 10.99 -15.04
C THR A 7 -1.17 9.68 -15.03
N LEU A 8 0.01 9.70 -14.41
CA LEU A 8 0.84 8.51 -14.24
C LEU A 8 0.11 7.46 -13.39
N LEU A 9 -0.52 7.90 -12.29
CA LEU A 9 -1.30 7.03 -11.43
C LEU A 9 -2.51 6.44 -12.16
N ALA A 10 -3.29 7.27 -12.87
CA ALA A 10 -4.47 6.81 -13.61
C ALA A 10 -4.10 5.76 -14.66
N ARG A 11 -3.01 5.96 -15.41
CA ARG A 11 -2.49 4.99 -16.38
C ARG A 11 -2.01 3.70 -15.71
N ALA A 12 -1.35 3.80 -14.56
CA ALA A 12 -0.93 2.62 -13.81
C ALA A 12 -2.12 1.79 -13.31
N GLN A 13 -3.24 2.45 -12.98
CA GLN A 13 -4.46 1.78 -12.55
C GLN A 13 -5.22 1.12 -13.72
N SER A 14 -5.23 1.74 -14.92
CA SER A 14 -5.94 1.20 -16.10
C SER A 14 -5.14 0.15 -16.85
N ASP A 15 -3.84 0.38 -17.05
CA ASP A 15 -2.98 -0.39 -17.97
C ASP A 15 -1.99 -1.29 -17.22
N GLY A 16 -1.98 -1.19 -15.90
CA GLY A 16 -1.04 -1.85 -15.00
C GLY A 16 0.25 -1.05 -14.76
N PRO A 17 0.88 -1.23 -13.59
CA PRO A 17 2.09 -0.47 -13.21
C PRO A 17 3.26 -0.64 -14.19
N ALA A 18 3.38 -1.80 -14.83
CA ALA A 18 4.45 -2.07 -15.81
C ALA A 18 4.39 -1.14 -17.03
N ALA A 19 3.18 -0.73 -17.45
CA ALA A 19 2.99 0.15 -18.61
C ALA A 19 3.57 1.55 -18.40
N VAL A 20 3.73 1.99 -17.17
CA VAL A 20 4.25 3.32 -16.82
C VAL A 20 5.70 3.30 -16.29
N ARG A 21 6.40 2.18 -16.40
CA ARG A 21 7.74 1.99 -15.82
C ARG A 21 8.74 3.07 -16.25
N GLN A 22 8.76 3.44 -17.53
CA GLN A 22 9.69 4.44 -18.04
C GLN A 22 9.36 5.83 -17.51
N ASP A 23 8.08 6.19 -17.48
CA ASP A 23 7.62 7.50 -16.99
C ASP A 23 7.86 7.63 -15.47
N ALA A 24 7.61 6.56 -14.72
CA ALA A 24 7.92 6.50 -13.29
C ALA A 24 9.43 6.67 -13.03
N ARG A 25 10.28 6.00 -13.82
CA ARG A 25 11.75 6.15 -13.71
C ARG A 25 12.21 7.57 -14.07
N TYR A 26 11.59 8.18 -15.08
CA TYR A 26 11.87 9.57 -15.43
C TYR A 26 11.47 10.52 -14.30
N ALA A 27 10.28 10.34 -13.71
CA ALA A 27 9.82 11.15 -12.58
C ALA A 27 10.79 11.06 -11.38
N VAL A 28 11.26 9.86 -11.03
CA VAL A 28 12.29 9.67 -9.99
C VAL A 28 13.59 10.37 -10.36
N GLY A 29 14.02 10.29 -11.64
CA GLY A 29 15.22 10.96 -12.14
C GLY A 29 15.19 12.47 -11.95
N THR A 30 14.02 13.11 -11.97
CA THR A 30 13.89 14.56 -11.69
C THR A 30 14.21 14.91 -10.24
N LEU A 31 14.26 13.93 -9.35
CA LEU A 31 14.49 14.07 -7.91
C LEU A 31 15.90 13.59 -7.48
N GLU A 32 16.77 13.20 -8.41
CA GLU A 32 18.10 12.61 -8.12
C GLU A 32 19.00 13.45 -7.21
N GLN A 33 18.77 14.77 -7.14
CA GLN A 33 19.53 15.66 -6.26
C GLN A 33 19.07 15.60 -4.79
N ALA A 34 18.01 14.86 -4.49
CA ALA A 34 17.53 14.67 -3.13
C ALA A 34 18.40 13.63 -2.40
N ASN A 35 18.66 13.86 -1.10
CA ASN A 35 19.36 12.89 -0.26
C ASN A 35 18.58 11.59 -0.06
N ALA A 36 17.25 11.66 -0.14
CA ALA A 36 16.34 10.52 -0.12
C ALA A 36 15.08 10.83 -0.94
N ILE A 37 14.56 9.82 -1.60
CA ILE A 37 13.28 9.86 -2.33
C ILE A 37 12.37 8.84 -1.68
N VAL A 38 11.15 9.24 -1.32
CA VAL A 38 10.16 8.34 -0.72
C VAL A 38 8.95 8.24 -1.64
N CYS A 39 8.68 7.03 -2.13
CA CYS A 39 7.43 6.71 -2.81
C CYS A 39 6.37 6.36 -1.77
N ILE A 40 5.27 7.13 -1.78
CA ILE A 40 4.12 6.93 -0.87
C ILE A 40 2.88 6.40 -1.63
N CYS A 41 3.03 6.00 -2.89
CA CYS A 41 1.95 5.51 -3.73
C CYS A 41 1.94 3.98 -3.73
N SER A 42 0.93 3.35 -3.14
CA SER A 42 0.82 1.89 -3.04
C SER A 42 0.67 1.21 -4.42
N THR A 43 0.11 1.89 -5.42
CA THR A 43 0.02 1.36 -6.79
C THR A 43 1.39 1.32 -7.48
N LEU A 44 2.22 2.36 -7.30
CA LEU A 44 3.52 2.48 -7.95
C LEU A 44 4.68 1.99 -7.09
N GLY A 45 4.47 1.85 -5.79
CA GLY A 45 5.50 1.46 -4.82
C GLY A 45 6.26 0.19 -5.23
N PRO A 46 5.60 -0.93 -5.51
CA PRO A 46 6.28 -2.16 -5.91
C PRO A 46 7.07 -2.02 -7.21
N LEU A 47 6.58 -1.20 -8.16
CA LEU A 47 7.30 -0.89 -9.39
C LEU A 47 8.59 -0.10 -9.11
N MET A 48 8.50 0.93 -8.25
CA MET A 48 9.62 1.78 -7.88
C MET A 48 10.62 1.07 -6.99
N ASP A 49 10.16 0.18 -6.13
CA ASP A 49 11.00 -0.69 -5.30
C ASP A 49 11.92 -1.60 -6.14
N GLY A 50 11.46 -1.96 -7.35
CA GLY A 50 12.26 -2.68 -8.34
C GLY A 50 13.23 -1.80 -9.14
N PHE A 51 13.40 -0.51 -8.83
CA PHE A 51 14.44 0.34 -9.41
C PHE A 51 15.71 0.23 -8.55
N ASP A 52 16.84 0.01 -9.19
CA ASP A 52 18.14 -0.02 -8.50
C ASP A 52 18.63 1.42 -8.22
N ILE A 53 17.98 2.08 -7.27
CA ILE A 53 18.28 3.46 -6.84
C ILE A 53 18.43 3.46 -5.31
N PRO A 54 19.65 3.53 -4.76
CA PRO A 54 19.92 3.29 -3.34
C PRO A 54 19.21 4.22 -2.35
N HIS A 55 18.81 5.41 -2.77
CA HIS A 55 18.15 6.41 -1.93
C HIS A 55 16.64 6.54 -2.23
N LEU A 56 16.08 5.63 -3.04
CA LEU A 56 14.66 5.50 -3.29
C LEU A 56 14.06 4.47 -2.32
N LEU A 57 13.09 4.90 -1.55
CA LEU A 57 12.41 4.08 -0.55
C LEU A 57 10.92 3.95 -0.90
N CYS A 58 10.40 2.75 -0.86
CA CYS A 58 8.97 2.49 -0.88
C CYS A 58 8.48 2.38 0.56
N ILE A 59 7.57 3.29 0.97
CA ILE A 59 7.09 3.32 2.36
C ILE A 59 6.35 2.03 2.74
N ASP A 60 5.63 1.44 1.79
CA ASP A 60 4.84 0.23 2.03
C ASP A 60 5.75 -0.96 2.37
N ARG A 61 6.91 -1.12 1.71
CA ARG A 61 7.86 -2.19 2.02
C ARG A 61 8.30 -2.16 3.48
N THR A 62 8.70 -1.00 3.98
CA THR A 62 9.13 -0.85 5.37
C THR A 62 8.02 -1.22 6.36
N ALA A 63 6.78 -0.83 6.08
CA ALA A 63 5.63 -1.17 6.91
C ALA A 63 5.31 -2.68 6.86
N PHE A 64 5.42 -3.30 5.70
CA PHE A 64 5.15 -4.72 5.50
C PHE A 64 6.22 -5.59 6.18
N GLU A 65 7.51 -5.25 6.02
CA GLU A 65 8.62 -5.93 6.71
C GLU A 65 8.48 -5.83 8.23
N ALA A 66 8.10 -4.66 8.75
CA ALA A 66 7.82 -4.50 10.17
C ALA A 66 6.67 -5.42 10.63
N ALA A 67 5.56 -5.46 9.88
CA ALA A 67 4.41 -6.30 10.22
C ALA A 67 4.76 -7.79 10.23
N VAL A 68 5.51 -8.26 9.24
CA VAL A 68 5.97 -9.67 9.14
C VAL A 68 6.83 -10.07 10.35
N SER A 69 7.52 -9.14 11.00
CA SER A 69 8.34 -9.40 12.18
C SER A 69 7.53 -9.68 13.46
N TYR A 70 6.23 -9.34 13.50
CA TYR A 70 5.39 -9.54 14.69
C TYR A 70 4.88 -10.98 14.85
N GLY A 71 4.80 -11.76 13.76
CA GLY A 71 4.37 -13.16 13.84
C GLY A 71 3.74 -13.70 12.55
N PRO A 72 3.32 -14.96 12.54
CA PRO A 72 2.88 -15.63 11.31
C PRO A 72 1.45 -15.30 10.87
N ARG A 73 0.64 -14.67 11.70
CA ARG A 73 -0.77 -14.39 11.39
C ARG A 73 -0.93 -12.94 10.96
N ILE A 74 -0.78 -12.70 9.69
CA ILE A 74 -0.83 -11.36 9.08
C ILE A 74 -2.16 -11.19 8.36
N MET A 75 -2.84 -10.07 8.61
CA MET A 75 -3.98 -9.63 7.81
C MET A 75 -3.58 -8.44 6.96
N LEU A 76 -3.79 -8.54 5.66
CA LEU A 76 -3.64 -7.45 4.69
C LEU A 76 -5.02 -6.88 4.38
N VAL A 77 -5.23 -5.60 4.64
CA VAL A 77 -6.52 -4.92 4.40
C VAL A 77 -6.37 -3.99 3.20
N ILE A 78 -7.27 -4.13 2.24
CA ILE A 78 -7.27 -3.41 0.96
C ILE A 78 -8.66 -2.83 0.74
N CYS A 79 -8.78 -1.59 0.27
CA CYS A 79 -10.06 -1.00 -0.09
C CYS A 79 -10.20 -0.67 -1.59
N LEU A 80 -9.11 -0.73 -2.35
CA LEU A 80 -9.13 -0.50 -3.80
C LEU A 80 -8.62 -1.75 -4.54
N ALA A 81 -9.50 -2.41 -5.28
CA ALA A 81 -9.20 -3.68 -5.94
C ALA A 81 -7.96 -3.60 -6.88
N SER A 82 -7.71 -2.46 -7.51
CA SER A 82 -6.55 -2.26 -8.40
C SER A 82 -5.20 -2.32 -7.67
N THR A 83 -5.17 -2.22 -6.33
CA THR A 83 -3.94 -2.34 -5.53
C THR A 83 -3.70 -3.74 -4.99
N LYS A 84 -4.67 -4.64 -5.15
CA LYS A 84 -4.64 -5.98 -4.55
C LYS A 84 -3.39 -6.75 -4.94
N ASP A 85 -3.21 -6.98 -6.23
CA ASP A 85 -2.13 -7.84 -6.72
C ASP A 85 -0.74 -7.27 -6.37
N ALA A 86 -0.59 -5.94 -6.46
CA ALA A 86 0.65 -5.26 -6.10
C ALA A 86 0.96 -5.38 -4.59
N SER A 87 -0.05 -5.20 -3.74
CA SER A 87 0.12 -5.31 -2.28
C SER A 87 0.35 -6.75 -1.83
N GLU A 88 -0.36 -7.72 -2.40
CA GLU A 88 -0.14 -9.14 -2.11
C GLU A 88 1.24 -9.60 -2.56
N GLN A 89 1.70 -9.17 -3.74
CA GLN A 89 3.06 -9.49 -4.21
C GLN A 89 4.12 -8.89 -3.29
N LEU A 90 3.98 -7.63 -2.91
CA LEU A 90 4.89 -6.98 -1.98
C LEU A 90 4.93 -7.70 -0.63
N LEU A 91 3.77 -8.07 -0.09
CA LEU A 91 3.71 -8.83 1.16
C LEU A 91 4.39 -10.20 1.02
N HIS A 92 4.16 -10.89 -0.09
CA HIS A 92 4.82 -12.16 -0.38
C HIS A 92 6.35 -12.01 -0.44
N ASP A 93 6.85 -10.94 -1.08
CA ASP A 93 8.28 -10.65 -1.14
C ASP A 93 8.87 -10.38 0.25
N CYS A 94 8.13 -9.66 1.12
CA CYS A 94 8.54 -9.40 2.50
C CYS A 94 8.52 -10.67 3.37
N ILE A 95 7.59 -11.59 3.12
CA ILE A 95 7.52 -12.89 3.81
C ILE A 95 8.71 -13.76 3.43
N GLY A 96 9.12 -13.75 2.16
CA GLY A 96 10.24 -14.54 1.66
C GLY A 96 10.06 -16.04 1.93
N SER A 97 11.02 -16.65 2.62
CA SER A 97 11.00 -18.08 2.98
C SER A 97 10.28 -18.40 4.30
N ASN A 98 9.74 -17.42 5.00
CA ASN A 98 9.02 -17.63 6.25
C ASN A 98 7.71 -18.39 6.00
N GLN A 99 7.32 -19.24 6.94
CA GLN A 99 6.06 -19.98 6.87
C GLN A 99 4.89 -19.12 7.37
N ILE A 100 4.52 -18.12 6.57
CA ILE A 100 3.44 -17.19 6.84
C ILE A 100 2.41 -17.32 5.71
N THR A 101 1.15 -17.51 6.06
CA THR A 101 0.04 -17.47 5.12
C THR A 101 -0.83 -16.25 5.47
N PRO A 102 -0.72 -15.15 4.74
CA PRO A 102 -1.51 -13.96 5.03
C PRO A 102 -2.98 -14.18 4.67
N THR A 103 -3.85 -13.46 5.37
CA THR A 103 -5.27 -13.33 5.02
C THR A 103 -5.49 -11.97 4.41
N THR A 104 -6.12 -11.89 3.25
CA THR A 104 -6.50 -10.61 2.61
C THR A 104 -7.96 -10.31 2.89
N GLU A 105 -8.22 -9.14 3.46
CA GLU A 105 -9.56 -8.57 3.66
C GLU A 105 -9.78 -7.43 2.65
N ILE A 106 -10.88 -7.47 1.90
CA ILE A 106 -11.16 -6.48 0.85
C ILE A 106 -12.38 -5.65 1.27
N CYS A 107 -12.15 -4.43 1.73
CA CYS A 107 -13.16 -3.46 2.16
C CYS A 107 -13.61 -2.57 0.98
N ALA A 108 -13.94 -3.15 -0.17
CA ALA A 108 -14.25 -2.39 -1.40
C ALA A 108 -15.45 -1.46 -1.24
N ASP A 109 -16.45 -1.85 -0.44
CA ASP A 109 -17.65 -1.05 -0.19
C ASP A 109 -17.38 0.26 0.56
N ALA A 110 -16.20 0.38 1.19
CA ALA A 110 -15.80 1.61 1.86
C ALA A 110 -15.30 2.68 0.87
N TRP A 111 -14.72 2.29 -0.27
CA TRP A 111 -14.07 3.21 -1.20
C TRP A 111 -14.96 4.34 -1.73
N PRO A 112 -16.22 4.11 -2.13
CA PRO A 112 -17.11 5.19 -2.57
C PRO A 112 -17.32 6.31 -1.53
N THR A 113 -17.24 6.00 -0.24
CA THR A 113 -17.37 7.01 0.81
C THR A 113 -16.13 7.91 0.88
N PHE A 114 -14.94 7.35 0.63
CA PHE A 114 -13.71 8.12 0.50
C PHE A 114 -13.77 9.07 -0.71
N GLU A 115 -14.20 8.59 -1.87
CA GLU A 115 -14.37 9.42 -3.09
C GLU A 115 -15.39 10.54 -2.89
N ALA A 116 -16.42 10.30 -2.09
CA ALA A 116 -17.40 11.31 -1.71
C ALA A 116 -16.89 12.33 -0.65
N GLY A 117 -15.66 12.13 -0.13
CA GLY A 117 -15.07 12.98 0.90
C GLY A 117 -15.53 12.67 2.33
N ASP A 118 -16.36 11.64 2.52
CA ASP A 118 -16.79 11.18 3.86
C ASP A 118 -15.75 10.22 4.48
N THR A 119 -14.63 10.79 4.86
CA THR A 119 -13.51 10.04 5.44
C THR A 119 -13.87 9.40 6.79
N ASN A 120 -14.82 9.97 7.54
CA ASN A 120 -15.25 9.38 8.82
C ASN A 120 -15.99 8.06 8.60
N THR A 121 -16.96 8.03 7.68
CA THR A 121 -17.66 6.79 7.32
C THR A 121 -16.69 5.77 6.74
N PHE A 122 -15.78 6.20 5.86
CA PHE A 122 -14.73 5.35 5.28
C PHE A 122 -13.91 4.63 6.37
N HIS A 123 -13.34 5.37 7.32
CA HIS A 123 -12.54 4.79 8.39
C HIS A 123 -13.36 3.88 9.32
N ASN A 124 -14.62 4.25 9.60
CA ASN A 124 -15.50 3.45 10.44
C ASN A 124 -15.85 2.11 9.79
N MET A 125 -16.11 2.07 8.48
CA MET A 125 -16.38 0.84 7.74
C MET A 125 -15.17 -0.09 7.81
N ILE A 126 -13.98 0.38 7.46
CA ILE A 126 -12.73 -0.40 7.52
C ILE A 126 -12.48 -0.92 8.94
N ALA A 127 -12.62 -0.06 9.96
CA ALA A 127 -12.43 -0.47 11.36
C ALA A 127 -13.45 -1.53 11.80
N ASN A 128 -14.66 -1.51 11.22
CA ASN A 128 -15.68 -2.53 11.49
C ASN A 128 -15.31 -3.87 10.86
N ASP A 129 -14.88 -3.87 9.61
CA ASP A 129 -14.46 -5.09 8.89
C ASP A 129 -13.26 -5.74 9.61
N ILE A 130 -12.27 -4.94 10.00
CA ILE A 130 -11.13 -5.42 10.80
C ILE A 130 -11.60 -6.04 12.12
N ARG A 131 -12.53 -5.39 12.84
CA ARG A 131 -13.07 -5.95 14.09
C ARG A 131 -13.81 -7.25 13.88
N GLN A 132 -14.58 -7.39 12.81
CA GLN A 132 -15.27 -8.63 12.46
C GLN A 132 -14.28 -9.74 12.14
N ALA A 133 -13.27 -9.49 11.33
CA ALA A 133 -12.23 -10.46 10.99
C ALA A 133 -11.44 -10.90 12.23
N THR A 134 -11.02 -9.94 13.07
CA THR A 134 -10.25 -10.24 14.30
C THR A 134 -11.06 -10.94 15.37
N ALA A 135 -12.39 -10.83 15.35
CA ALA A 135 -13.27 -11.60 16.22
C ALA A 135 -13.39 -13.08 15.82
N GLN A 136 -13.16 -13.40 14.56
CA GLN A 136 -13.21 -14.77 14.03
C GLN A 136 -11.89 -15.52 14.25
N GLN A 137 -10.76 -14.82 14.10
CA GLN A 137 -9.43 -15.39 14.32
C GLN A 137 -8.44 -14.32 14.78
N PRO A 138 -7.44 -14.68 15.60
CA PRO A 138 -6.42 -13.74 16.05
C PRO A 138 -5.40 -13.47 14.96
N PHE A 139 -4.93 -12.22 14.87
CA PHE A 139 -3.81 -11.79 14.02
C PHE A 139 -2.69 -11.19 14.89
N ASP A 140 -1.45 -11.35 14.44
CA ASP A 140 -0.26 -10.79 15.08
C ASP A 140 0.03 -9.38 14.55
N ALA A 141 -0.37 -9.12 13.29
CA ALA A 141 -0.35 -7.79 12.71
C ALA A 141 -1.46 -7.60 11.68
N VAL A 142 -1.90 -6.35 11.52
CA VAL A 142 -2.84 -5.89 10.50
C VAL A 142 -2.14 -4.82 9.67
N ILE A 143 -2.04 -5.03 8.38
CA ILE A 143 -1.45 -4.10 7.42
C ILE A 143 -2.57 -3.36 6.70
N LEU A 144 -2.57 -2.04 6.75
CA LEU A 144 -3.43 -1.20 5.92
C LEU A 144 -2.66 -0.86 4.64
N ALA A 145 -3.06 -1.43 3.51
CA ALA A 145 -2.31 -1.36 2.26
C ALA A 145 -2.30 0.03 1.59
N GLN A 146 -3.10 0.97 2.09
CA GLN A 146 -3.22 2.29 1.49
C GLN A 146 -3.18 3.39 2.56
N ALA A 147 -2.43 4.45 2.30
CA ALA A 147 -2.29 5.59 3.22
C ALA A 147 -3.64 6.27 3.54
N SER A 148 -4.61 6.25 2.60
CA SER A 148 -5.96 6.76 2.81
C SER A 148 -6.73 6.06 3.93
N MET A 149 -6.36 4.82 4.27
CA MET A 149 -7.00 4.04 5.34
C MET A 149 -6.55 4.47 6.74
N LEU A 150 -5.47 5.25 6.85
CA LEU A 150 -5.01 5.77 8.13
C LEU A 150 -5.88 6.95 8.54
N ALA A 151 -6.50 6.86 9.71
CA ALA A 151 -7.14 8.03 10.32
C ALA A 151 -6.06 9.10 10.62
N PRO A 152 -6.34 10.39 10.40
CA PRO A 152 -5.41 11.43 10.78
C PRO A 152 -5.13 11.33 12.29
N LEU A 153 -3.86 11.15 12.63
CA LEU A 153 -3.42 11.20 14.02
C LEU A 153 -3.80 12.59 14.54
N ARG A 154 -4.70 12.65 15.50
CA ARG A 154 -4.96 13.91 16.23
C ARG A 154 -3.75 14.15 17.10
N CYS A 155 -2.92 15.11 16.66
CA CYS A 155 -1.86 15.66 17.50
C CYS A 155 -2.44 16.47 18.65
#